data_294e847b0a1ac28a8d21e72368b452a4
#
_entry.id   294e847b0a1ac28a8d21e72368b452a4
#
_cell.length_a   1.000
_cell.length_b   1.000
_cell.length_c   1.000
_cell.angle_alpha   90.00
_cell.angle_beta   90.00
_cell.angle_gamma   90.00
#
_symmetry.space_group_name_H-M   'P 1'
#
loop_
_entity.id
_entity.type
_entity.pdbx_description
1 polymer ?
#
loop_
_entity_poly.entity_id
_entity_poly.type
_entity_poly.pdbx_seq_one_letter_code
_entity_poly.pdbx_strand_id
1 'polypeptide(L)'
;MTKPFRTLTWLIAVLCSNPAIAKEKLTVLTAYHEDVVSRYETAFEQAYPDIDLAVIWKMPHDALPYLSRPQQSGVDVYWSASLRNFLALKQQGAWQKLGIDRGGLADKLGAMPLIDSDGYFCVTEMAGYGFAVNPDYLQKHNLELPKTWQDLADARYQGHLALPIPSRVGFAPMMIDSVLQQYGWDQGWALLSGIVANTRLVESGATFITDIVGSGERGIAPSIDFFTASAIANGAPLRFIHSQPTAYSPAHIAIAKASQHSDAARRFVNFILSETGQKLLFHPDIRKLPARAAVYADKPGNYFDPFAESAEHPVVYDPNRALPRLALNNALFDRLFTDRLQRLQNLWQQLRKHQRFAKTDQVERLLKIRQLLTAVPINTAQAETPSVQQIFTDRSTDKKAEAAAQALEQAWRNEIDSRYSDAENLLKQLEP
;
A
#
# COMPACT_ATOMS: atom_id res chain seq x y z
N MET A 1 -4.85 45.72 88.52
CA MET A 1 -4.12 45.71 87.26
C MET A 1 -4.27 44.34 86.62
N THR A 2 -5.24 44.16 85.79
CA THR A 2 -5.63 42.89 85.18
C THR A 2 -5.15 42.93 83.71
N LYS A 3 -4.27 41.98 83.25
CA LYS A 3 -3.82 41.80 81.92
C LYS A 3 -4.83 40.94 81.15
N PRO A 4 -5.15 41.24 79.89
CA PRO A 4 -6.04 40.40 79.07
C PRO A 4 -5.24 39.25 78.38
N PHE A 5 -5.83 38.05 78.43
CA PHE A 5 -5.41 36.84 77.70
C PHE A 5 -5.76 37.01 76.27
N ARG A 6 -4.76 36.90 75.37
CA ARG A 6 -4.97 36.78 73.90
C ARG A 6 -5.09 35.32 73.53
N THR A 7 -6.28 34.89 73.14
CA THR A 7 -6.53 33.58 72.48
C THR A 7 -6.06 33.61 71.07
N LEU A 8 -5.08 32.78 70.74
CA LEU A 8 -4.53 32.58 69.43
C LEU A 8 -5.32 31.45 68.69
N THR A 9 -6.23 31.79 67.83
CA THR A 9 -7.00 30.83 67.02
C THR A 9 -6.13 30.31 65.83
N TRP A 10 -5.72 29.05 65.93
CA TRP A 10 -5.03 28.37 64.79
C TRP A 10 -6.05 27.99 63.72
N LEU A 11 -5.97 28.62 62.53
CA LEU A 11 -6.70 28.22 61.37
C LEU A 11 -5.95 27.04 60.67
N ILE A 12 -6.48 25.81 60.86
CA ILE A 12 -5.97 24.64 60.14
C ILE A 12 -6.50 24.71 58.76
N ALA A 13 -5.65 25.14 57.79
CA ALA A 13 -5.92 25.00 56.35
C ALA A 13 -5.75 23.51 55.94
N VAL A 14 -6.87 22.82 55.78
CA VAL A 14 -6.88 21.48 55.21
C VAL A 14 -6.56 21.63 53.71
N LEU A 15 -5.31 21.43 53.35
CA LEU A 15 -4.90 21.21 51.95
C LEU A 15 -5.51 19.89 51.49
N CYS A 16 -6.64 19.95 50.78
CA CYS A 16 -7.12 18.84 49.98
C CYS A 16 -6.12 18.59 48.84
N SER A 17 -5.06 17.84 49.11
CA SER A 17 -4.24 17.24 48.07
C SER A 17 -5.09 16.17 47.40
N ASN A 18 -5.69 16.50 46.24
CA ASN A 18 -6.20 15.47 45.34
C ASN A 18 -5.01 14.52 45.04
N PRO A 19 -5.10 13.23 45.38
CA PRO A 19 -4.09 12.29 44.93
C PRO A 19 -4.09 12.35 43.38
N ALA A 20 -3.01 12.77 42.78
CA ALA A 20 -2.80 12.61 41.37
C ALA A 20 -2.89 11.09 41.09
N ILE A 21 -4.03 10.65 40.56
CA ILE A 21 -4.20 9.26 40.13
C ILE A 21 -3.14 9.07 39.02
N ALA A 22 -2.20 8.15 39.23
CA ALA A 22 -1.21 7.81 38.22
C ALA A 22 -1.97 7.35 36.96
N LYS A 23 -1.69 7.98 35.82
CA LYS A 23 -2.31 7.62 34.57
C LYS A 23 -1.99 6.17 34.23
N GLU A 24 -2.96 5.46 33.67
CA GLU A 24 -2.76 4.10 33.12
C GLU A 24 -1.92 4.18 31.87
N LYS A 25 -0.79 3.46 31.83
CA LYS A 25 0.11 3.49 30.68
C LYS A 25 -0.38 2.51 29.60
N LEU A 26 -0.70 3.01 28.41
CA LEU A 26 -1.06 2.22 27.24
C LEU A 26 0.08 2.20 26.22
N THR A 27 0.60 1.03 25.88
CA THR A 27 1.72 0.87 24.95
C THR A 27 1.25 0.53 23.55
N VAL A 28 1.45 1.44 22.60
CA VAL A 28 1.11 1.26 21.18
C VAL A 28 2.37 1.06 20.36
N LEU A 29 2.41 -0.03 19.59
CA LEU A 29 3.48 -0.29 18.62
C LEU A 29 3.02 0.10 17.23
N THR A 30 3.80 0.95 16.55
CA THR A 30 3.49 1.45 15.22
C THR A 30 4.75 1.70 14.39
N ALA A 31 4.55 1.88 13.07
CA ALA A 31 5.57 2.39 12.15
C ALA A 31 5.21 3.78 11.58
N TYR A 32 4.13 4.38 12.09
CA TYR A 32 3.73 5.71 11.62
C TYR A 32 4.72 6.79 12.04
N HIS A 33 4.83 7.80 11.19
CA HIS A 33 5.66 8.98 11.46
C HIS A 33 5.18 9.71 12.71
N GLU A 34 6.09 10.36 13.42
CA GLU A 34 5.82 11.09 14.64
C GLU A 34 4.69 12.12 14.49
N ASP A 35 4.62 12.83 13.38
CA ASP A 35 3.58 13.81 13.09
C ASP A 35 2.15 13.21 13.10
N VAL A 36 2.01 11.95 12.67
CA VAL A 36 0.72 11.24 12.74
C VAL A 36 0.43 10.85 14.18
N VAL A 37 1.40 10.23 14.86
CA VAL A 37 1.25 9.67 16.19
C VAL A 37 0.95 10.76 17.21
N SER A 38 1.70 11.87 17.22
CA SER A 38 1.55 12.96 18.20
C SER A 38 0.17 13.63 18.12
N ARG A 39 -0.44 13.69 16.93
CA ARG A 39 -1.82 14.22 16.79
C ARG A 39 -2.84 13.30 17.41
N TYR A 40 -2.71 11.99 17.21
CA TYR A 40 -3.59 11.01 17.82
C TYR A 40 -3.37 10.91 19.32
N GLU A 41 -2.13 10.94 19.80
CA GLU A 41 -1.76 10.98 21.21
C GLU A 41 -2.41 12.18 21.90
N THR A 42 -2.18 13.39 21.37
CA THR A 42 -2.76 14.63 21.95
C THR A 42 -4.29 14.55 22.01
N ALA A 43 -4.94 14.16 20.93
CA ALA A 43 -6.41 14.10 20.87
C ALA A 43 -6.98 12.98 21.75
N PHE A 44 -6.29 11.84 21.82
CA PHE A 44 -6.70 10.72 22.67
C PHE A 44 -6.57 11.05 24.14
N GLU A 45 -5.44 11.62 24.59
CA GLU A 45 -5.22 11.98 26.00
C GLU A 45 -6.12 13.15 26.46
N GLN A 46 -6.54 14.02 25.55
CA GLN A 46 -7.59 15.00 25.85
C GLN A 46 -8.94 14.34 26.10
N ALA A 47 -9.28 13.29 25.33
CA ALA A 47 -10.53 12.55 25.50
C ALA A 47 -10.49 11.60 26.71
N TYR A 48 -9.33 11.08 27.05
CA TYR A 48 -9.09 10.09 28.11
C TYR A 48 -7.90 10.51 29.00
N PRO A 49 -8.07 11.53 29.87
CA PRO A 49 -6.97 12.12 30.64
C PRO A 49 -6.39 11.18 31.71
N ASP A 50 -7.06 10.07 32.00
CA ASP A 50 -6.63 8.98 32.86
C ASP A 50 -5.65 8.00 32.20
N ILE A 51 -5.42 8.10 30.89
CA ILE A 51 -4.51 7.23 30.11
C ILE A 51 -3.30 8.05 29.61
N ASP A 52 -2.12 7.43 29.66
CA ASP A 52 -0.84 7.94 29.13
C ASP A 52 -0.40 7.04 27.99
N LEU A 53 -0.32 7.60 26.77
CA LEU A 53 0.00 6.83 25.58
C LEU A 53 1.51 6.70 25.40
N ALA A 54 2.04 5.49 25.51
CA ALA A 54 3.45 5.20 25.22
C ALA A 54 3.60 4.57 23.84
N VAL A 55 4.43 5.17 22.99
CA VAL A 55 4.62 4.70 21.62
C VAL A 55 5.95 4.00 21.45
N ILE A 56 5.90 2.80 20.84
CA ILE A 56 7.09 2.05 20.38
C ILE A 56 7.09 2.09 18.86
N TRP A 57 8.13 2.70 18.31
CA TRP A 57 8.29 2.76 16.87
C TRP A 57 9.11 1.58 16.35
N LYS A 58 8.54 0.78 15.42
CA LYS A 58 9.24 -0.30 14.72
C LYS A 58 8.72 -0.47 13.31
N MET A 59 9.65 -0.68 12.38
CA MET A 59 9.29 -1.09 11.02
C MET A 59 8.58 -2.46 11.03
N PRO A 60 7.70 -2.76 10.06
CA PRO A 60 6.93 -4.00 10.05
C PRO A 60 7.76 -5.28 10.14
N HIS A 61 8.96 -5.32 9.54
CA HIS A 61 9.85 -6.48 9.60
C HIS A 61 10.43 -6.72 11.01
N ASP A 62 10.62 -5.66 11.81
CA ASP A 62 11.06 -5.74 13.20
C ASP A 62 9.87 -5.95 14.17
N ALA A 63 8.69 -5.45 13.82
CA ALA A 63 7.49 -5.55 14.65
C ALA A 63 7.03 -7.01 14.80
N LEU A 64 7.08 -7.82 13.75
CA LEU A 64 6.65 -9.22 13.81
C LEU A 64 7.46 -10.05 14.81
N PRO A 65 8.80 -10.13 14.74
CA PRO A 65 9.58 -10.87 15.74
C PRO A 65 9.49 -10.24 17.14
N TYR A 66 9.28 -8.94 17.25
CA TYR A 66 9.10 -8.25 18.54
C TYR A 66 7.80 -8.67 19.22
N LEU A 67 6.68 -8.70 18.49
CA LEU A 67 5.36 -9.13 18.99
C LEU A 67 5.26 -10.65 19.19
N SER A 68 6.17 -11.44 18.59
CA SER A 68 6.24 -12.90 18.82
C SER A 68 7.02 -13.29 20.08
N ARG A 69 7.60 -12.33 20.81
CA ARG A 69 8.31 -12.60 22.09
C ARG A 69 7.32 -12.86 23.24
N PRO A 70 7.80 -13.46 24.35
CA PRO A 70 6.98 -13.63 25.55
C PRO A 70 6.30 -12.32 25.97
N GLN A 71 5.05 -12.41 26.41
CA GLN A 71 4.19 -11.27 26.79
C GLN A 71 4.09 -10.17 25.70
N GLN A 72 4.36 -10.53 24.44
CA GLN A 72 4.39 -9.61 23.28
C GLN A 72 5.20 -8.33 23.56
N SER A 73 6.28 -8.47 24.35
CA SER A 73 7.18 -7.39 24.77
C SER A 73 6.48 -6.23 25.51
N GLY A 74 5.33 -6.48 26.14
CA GLY A 74 4.55 -5.47 26.86
C GLY A 74 3.77 -4.52 25.95
N VAL A 75 3.53 -4.87 24.70
CA VAL A 75 2.70 -4.10 23.76
C VAL A 75 1.23 -4.39 24.03
N ASP A 76 0.40 -3.34 24.09
CA ASP A 76 -1.05 -3.45 24.24
C ASP A 76 -1.77 -3.40 22.89
N VAL A 77 -1.34 -2.51 22.00
CA VAL A 77 -1.95 -2.29 20.69
C VAL A 77 -0.90 -2.31 19.58
N TYR A 78 -1.20 -2.99 18.48
CA TYR A 78 -0.44 -2.88 17.24
C TYR A 78 -1.27 -2.14 16.19
N TRP A 79 -0.72 -1.04 15.66
CA TRP A 79 -1.36 -0.19 14.65
C TRP A 79 -0.42 0.03 13.47
N SER A 80 -0.72 -0.54 12.31
CA SER A 80 0.22 -0.57 11.19
C SER A 80 -0.44 -0.88 9.84
N ALA A 81 0.22 -0.48 8.75
CA ALA A 81 -0.17 -0.83 7.38
C ALA A 81 0.32 -2.23 6.91
N SER A 82 0.77 -3.10 7.82
CA SER A 82 1.31 -4.42 7.47
C SER A 82 0.31 -5.55 7.71
N LEU A 83 -0.65 -5.75 6.82
CA LEU A 83 -1.63 -6.85 6.90
C LEU A 83 -0.97 -8.23 7.12
N ARG A 84 0.21 -8.46 6.50
CA ARG A 84 0.99 -9.69 6.71
C ARG A 84 1.24 -9.99 8.17
N ASN A 85 1.63 -8.99 8.97
CA ASN A 85 1.90 -9.18 10.39
C ASN A 85 0.63 -9.51 11.16
N PHE A 86 -0.50 -8.86 10.83
CA PHE A 86 -1.78 -9.14 11.49
C PHE A 86 -2.23 -10.59 11.26
N LEU A 87 -2.09 -11.10 10.03
CA LEU A 87 -2.45 -12.47 9.68
C LEU A 87 -1.50 -13.48 10.33
N ALA A 88 -0.18 -13.24 10.28
CA ALA A 88 0.81 -14.12 10.91
C ALA A 88 0.61 -14.22 12.43
N LEU A 89 0.39 -13.10 13.09
CA LEU A 89 0.14 -13.05 14.55
C LEU A 89 -1.26 -13.61 14.90
N LYS A 90 -2.25 -13.47 14.03
CA LYS A 90 -3.56 -14.15 14.19
C LYS A 90 -3.40 -15.67 14.19
N GLN A 91 -2.61 -16.22 13.28
CA GLN A 91 -2.31 -17.67 13.24
C GLN A 91 -1.61 -18.17 14.51
N GLN A 92 -0.82 -17.31 15.15
CA GLN A 92 -0.18 -17.58 16.46
C GLN A 92 -1.11 -17.39 17.66
N GLY A 93 -2.37 -16.99 17.46
CA GLY A 93 -3.32 -16.67 18.53
C GLY A 93 -2.93 -15.43 19.35
N ALA A 94 -2.19 -14.49 18.75
CA ALA A 94 -1.58 -13.34 19.41
C ALA A 94 -2.54 -12.14 19.60
N TRP A 95 -3.81 -12.24 19.20
CA TRP A 95 -4.78 -11.15 19.29
C TRP A 95 -5.95 -11.45 20.23
N GLN A 96 -6.46 -10.41 20.89
CA GLN A 96 -7.79 -10.40 21.51
C GLN A 96 -8.82 -10.04 20.46
N LYS A 97 -10.08 -10.46 20.66
CA LYS A 97 -11.20 -9.89 19.88
C LYS A 97 -11.37 -8.42 20.23
N LEU A 98 -11.51 -7.57 19.21
CA LEU A 98 -11.55 -6.11 19.41
C LEU A 98 -12.71 -5.67 20.31
N GLY A 99 -13.90 -6.28 20.15
CA GLY A 99 -15.10 -5.89 20.92
C GLY A 99 -15.48 -4.41 20.71
N ILE A 100 -15.27 -3.89 19.46
CA ILE A 100 -15.51 -2.50 19.11
C ILE A 100 -16.97 -2.22 18.78
N ASP A 101 -17.37 -0.95 18.94
CA ASP A 101 -18.60 -0.45 18.34
C ASP A 101 -18.46 -0.40 16.81
N ARG A 102 -19.25 -1.21 16.13
CA ARG A 102 -19.28 -1.31 14.66
C ARG A 102 -20.23 -0.30 13.99
N GLY A 103 -20.93 0.51 14.78
CA GLY A 103 -21.88 1.50 14.26
C GLY A 103 -21.21 2.46 13.27
N GLY A 104 -21.68 2.47 12.03
CA GLY A 104 -21.14 3.31 10.94
C GLY A 104 -19.84 2.83 10.32
N LEU A 105 -19.33 1.64 10.66
CA LEU A 105 -18.22 0.97 9.97
C LEU A 105 -18.78 -0.05 8.98
N ALA A 106 -18.33 0.00 7.74
CA ALA A 106 -18.67 -1.00 6.73
C ALA A 106 -17.80 -2.27 6.93
N ASP A 107 -18.37 -3.44 6.63
CA ASP A 107 -17.61 -4.70 6.70
C ASP A 107 -16.58 -4.80 5.55
N LYS A 108 -16.85 -4.15 4.42
CA LYS A 108 -15.99 -4.17 3.22
C LYS A 108 -16.18 -2.92 2.35
N LEU A 109 -15.19 -2.65 1.54
CA LEU A 109 -15.23 -1.68 0.43
C LEU A 109 -15.00 -2.44 -0.89
N GLY A 110 -16.08 -2.70 -1.64
CA GLY A 110 -16.02 -3.61 -2.78
C GLY A 110 -15.56 -5.02 -2.37
N ALA A 111 -14.48 -5.53 -2.99
CA ALA A 111 -13.88 -6.82 -2.64
C ALA A 111 -12.96 -6.74 -1.40
N MET A 112 -12.53 -5.55 -0.98
CA MET A 112 -11.59 -5.38 0.14
C MET A 112 -12.29 -5.47 1.49
N PRO A 113 -11.93 -6.42 2.38
CA PRO A 113 -12.45 -6.48 3.74
C PRO A 113 -11.94 -5.30 4.58
N LEU A 114 -12.84 -4.64 5.34
CA LEU A 114 -12.49 -3.60 6.29
C LEU A 114 -12.43 -4.13 7.74
N ILE A 115 -13.03 -5.28 7.98
CA ILE A 115 -13.03 -5.94 9.30
C ILE A 115 -12.64 -7.40 9.10
N ASP A 116 -11.74 -7.89 9.94
CA ASP A 116 -11.41 -9.32 10.00
C ASP A 116 -12.66 -10.15 10.33
N SER A 117 -12.89 -11.24 9.61
CA SER A 117 -14.09 -12.09 9.78
C SER A 117 -14.27 -12.62 11.20
N ASP A 118 -13.15 -12.85 11.92
CA ASP A 118 -13.17 -13.33 13.29
C ASP A 118 -13.16 -12.18 14.33
N GLY A 119 -13.02 -10.94 13.89
CA GLY A 119 -13.06 -9.73 14.71
C GLY A 119 -11.80 -9.46 15.53
N TYR A 120 -10.64 -9.92 15.09
CA TYR A 120 -9.35 -9.69 15.77
C TYR A 120 -8.68 -8.38 15.40
N PHE A 121 -8.91 -7.88 14.19
CA PHE A 121 -8.39 -6.60 13.70
C PHE A 121 -9.35 -5.95 12.72
N CYS A 122 -9.17 -4.67 12.48
CA CYS A 122 -9.95 -3.93 11.50
C CYS A 122 -9.10 -2.85 10.83
N VAL A 123 -9.58 -2.37 9.70
CA VAL A 123 -8.98 -1.25 8.96
C VAL A 123 -9.26 0.06 9.70
N THR A 124 -8.23 0.86 9.89
CA THR A 124 -8.30 2.19 10.50
C THR A 124 -8.28 3.29 9.46
N GLU A 125 -7.49 3.13 8.42
CA GLU A 125 -7.41 4.05 7.29
C GLU A 125 -6.90 3.32 6.05
N MET A 126 -7.01 3.98 4.90
CA MET A 126 -6.58 3.47 3.62
C MET A 126 -5.66 4.48 2.92
N ALA A 127 -4.91 3.99 1.93
CA ALA A 127 -4.17 4.80 0.99
C ALA A 127 -4.46 4.29 -0.43
N GLY A 128 -4.77 5.20 -1.35
CA GLY A 128 -5.17 4.85 -2.72
C GLY A 128 -3.97 4.73 -3.66
N TYR A 129 -3.97 3.71 -4.53
CA TYR A 129 -3.04 3.62 -5.65
C TYR A 129 -3.53 4.45 -6.83
N GLY A 130 -2.59 5.01 -7.56
CA GLY A 130 -2.88 5.84 -8.71
C GLY A 130 -1.59 6.39 -9.33
N PHE A 131 -1.66 7.60 -9.84
CA PHE A 131 -0.59 8.21 -10.62
C PHE A 131 -0.19 9.57 -10.05
N ALA A 132 1.08 9.72 -9.68
CA ALA A 132 1.71 11.02 -9.50
C ALA A 132 1.96 11.59 -10.90
N VAL A 133 1.48 12.81 -11.17
CA VAL A 133 1.64 13.48 -12.46
C VAL A 133 2.18 14.88 -12.26
N ASN A 134 3.00 15.34 -13.22
CA ASN A 134 3.46 16.71 -13.31
C ASN A 134 2.64 17.43 -14.40
N PRO A 135 1.71 18.32 -14.06
CA PRO A 135 0.83 18.97 -15.04
C PRO A 135 1.59 19.79 -16.08
N ASP A 136 2.64 20.50 -15.68
CA ASP A 136 3.46 21.34 -16.58
C ASP A 136 4.21 20.47 -17.59
N TYR A 137 4.72 19.31 -17.13
CA TYR A 137 5.34 18.33 -18.03
C TYR A 137 4.34 17.81 -19.06
N LEU A 138 3.12 17.42 -18.61
CA LEU A 138 2.08 16.91 -19.52
C LEU A 138 1.70 17.97 -20.55
N GLN A 139 1.51 19.22 -20.14
CA GLN A 139 1.21 20.34 -21.05
C GLN A 139 2.35 20.55 -22.07
N LYS A 140 3.60 20.58 -21.62
CA LYS A 140 4.80 20.76 -22.47
C LYS A 140 4.93 19.67 -23.53
N HIS A 141 4.56 18.43 -23.20
CA HIS A 141 4.67 17.30 -24.09
C HIS A 141 3.36 16.93 -24.81
N ASN A 142 2.31 17.74 -24.66
CA ASN A 142 0.97 17.53 -25.20
C ASN A 142 0.42 16.13 -24.87
N LEU A 143 0.56 15.72 -23.61
CA LEU A 143 0.08 14.44 -23.08
C LEU A 143 -1.24 14.63 -22.33
N GLU A 144 -2.17 13.71 -22.56
CA GLU A 144 -3.41 13.63 -21.79
C GLU A 144 -3.15 13.11 -20.37
N LEU A 145 -4.06 13.43 -19.46
CA LEU A 145 -4.03 12.95 -18.10
C LEU A 145 -4.50 11.48 -18.06
N PRO A 146 -3.67 10.51 -17.57
CA PRO A 146 -4.10 9.12 -17.46
C PRO A 146 -5.15 8.96 -16.36
N LYS A 147 -6.13 8.08 -16.56
CA LYS A 147 -7.16 7.72 -15.58
C LYS A 147 -7.11 6.24 -15.21
N THR A 148 -6.66 5.41 -16.12
CA THR A 148 -6.63 3.95 -15.97
C THR A 148 -5.21 3.41 -16.17
N TRP A 149 -4.98 2.19 -15.70
CA TRP A 149 -3.73 1.49 -16.00
C TRP A 149 -3.55 1.23 -17.50
N GLN A 150 -4.64 1.02 -18.23
CA GLN A 150 -4.60 0.81 -19.68
C GLN A 150 -4.07 2.03 -20.43
N ASP A 151 -4.37 3.25 -19.96
CA ASP A 151 -3.86 4.47 -20.57
C ASP A 151 -2.33 4.48 -20.60
N LEU A 152 -1.67 4.00 -19.50
CA LEU A 152 -0.21 3.98 -19.41
C LEU A 152 0.47 3.06 -20.45
N ALA A 153 -0.25 2.09 -21.02
CA ALA A 153 0.26 1.22 -22.07
C ALA A 153 0.21 1.86 -23.48
N ASP A 154 -0.50 2.99 -23.64
CA ASP A 154 -0.57 3.72 -24.91
C ASP A 154 0.83 4.22 -25.32
N ALA A 155 1.13 4.12 -26.62
CA ALA A 155 2.42 4.53 -27.18
C ALA A 155 2.74 6.01 -26.99
N ARG A 156 1.72 6.88 -26.78
CA ARG A 156 1.91 8.32 -26.50
C ARG A 156 2.74 8.57 -25.25
N TYR A 157 2.72 7.64 -24.28
CA TYR A 157 3.47 7.76 -23.03
C TYR A 157 4.87 7.15 -23.09
N GLN A 158 5.34 6.69 -24.26
CA GLN A 158 6.66 6.11 -24.41
C GLN A 158 7.76 7.10 -24.01
N GLY A 159 8.57 6.74 -23.00
CA GLY A 159 9.63 7.58 -22.47
C GLY A 159 9.18 8.64 -21.45
N HIS A 160 7.87 8.71 -21.16
CA HIS A 160 7.29 9.69 -20.24
C HIS A 160 6.95 9.11 -18.85
N LEU A 161 7.08 7.81 -18.68
CA LEU A 161 6.73 7.10 -17.44
C LEU A 161 7.97 6.74 -16.59
N ALA A 162 7.79 6.72 -15.28
CA ALA A 162 8.63 6.02 -14.31
C ALA A 162 7.80 4.95 -13.61
N LEU A 163 8.34 3.74 -13.39
CA LEU A 163 7.63 2.65 -12.71
C LEU A 163 8.52 2.03 -11.63
N PRO A 164 8.05 1.93 -10.37
CA PRO A 164 8.83 1.29 -9.32
C PRO A 164 8.95 -0.22 -9.54
N ILE A 165 10.15 -0.77 -9.35
CA ILE A 165 10.40 -2.20 -9.40
C ILE A 165 9.81 -2.84 -8.14
N PRO A 166 8.91 -3.84 -8.26
CA PRO A 166 8.20 -4.39 -7.09
C PRO A 166 9.12 -5.16 -6.14
N SER A 167 10.21 -5.74 -6.60
CA SER A 167 11.21 -6.38 -5.73
C SER A 167 12.09 -5.39 -4.95
N ARG A 168 12.06 -4.10 -5.29
CA ARG A 168 12.93 -3.04 -4.73
C ARG A 168 12.18 -1.96 -3.96
N VAL A 169 10.91 -1.70 -4.29
CA VAL A 169 10.11 -0.60 -3.73
C VAL A 169 8.92 -1.14 -2.96
N GLY A 170 8.87 -0.88 -1.66
CA GLY A 170 8.00 -1.58 -0.70
C GLY A 170 6.48 -1.54 -0.96
N PHE A 171 5.93 -0.48 -1.57
CA PHE A 171 4.50 -0.42 -1.89
C PHE A 171 4.16 -1.06 -3.25
N ALA A 172 5.16 -1.23 -4.12
CA ALA A 172 4.94 -1.66 -5.50
C ALA A 172 4.44 -3.11 -5.66
N PRO A 173 4.80 -4.10 -4.81
CA PRO A 173 4.26 -5.45 -4.95
C PRO A 173 2.73 -5.52 -4.93
N MET A 174 2.10 -4.85 -3.96
CA MET A 174 0.64 -4.81 -3.84
C MET A 174 0.00 -4.02 -4.98
N MET A 175 0.64 -2.95 -5.43
CA MET A 175 0.21 -2.15 -6.56
C MET A 175 0.22 -2.96 -7.87
N ILE A 176 1.29 -3.73 -8.14
CA ILE A 176 1.35 -4.63 -9.31
C ILE A 176 0.27 -5.72 -9.20
N ASP A 177 0.11 -6.32 -8.00
CA ASP A 177 -0.94 -7.32 -7.81
C ASP A 177 -2.35 -6.76 -8.01
N SER A 178 -2.59 -5.49 -7.67
CA SER A 178 -3.88 -4.86 -7.93
C SER A 178 -4.23 -4.80 -9.43
N VAL A 179 -3.23 -4.58 -10.28
CA VAL A 179 -3.39 -4.66 -11.74
C VAL A 179 -3.77 -6.09 -12.17
N LEU A 180 -3.10 -7.11 -11.59
CA LEU A 180 -3.39 -8.50 -11.91
C LEU A 180 -4.79 -8.94 -11.44
N GLN A 181 -5.27 -8.42 -10.32
CA GLN A 181 -6.64 -8.70 -9.86
C GLN A 181 -7.69 -7.98 -10.71
N GLN A 182 -7.41 -6.75 -11.14
CA GLN A 182 -8.34 -5.94 -11.92
C GLN A 182 -8.51 -6.47 -13.35
N TYR A 183 -7.43 -6.87 -14.00
CA TYR A 183 -7.45 -7.27 -15.41
C TYR A 183 -7.38 -8.79 -15.63
N GLY A 184 -7.20 -9.57 -14.55
CA GLY A 184 -6.91 -11.00 -14.63
C GLY A 184 -5.43 -11.28 -14.89
N TRP A 185 -5.02 -12.54 -14.66
CA TRP A 185 -3.59 -12.92 -14.68
C TRP A 185 -2.92 -12.62 -16.02
N ASP A 186 -3.40 -13.24 -17.10
CA ASP A 186 -2.76 -13.13 -18.40
C ASP A 186 -2.86 -11.70 -18.99
N GLN A 187 -4.04 -11.09 -18.89
CA GLN A 187 -4.25 -9.73 -19.41
C GLN A 187 -3.53 -8.67 -18.54
N GLY A 188 -3.46 -8.87 -17.22
CA GLY A 188 -2.71 -7.99 -16.33
C GLY A 188 -1.22 -8.00 -16.63
N TRP A 189 -0.61 -9.17 -16.82
CA TRP A 189 0.79 -9.27 -17.25
C TRP A 189 1.02 -8.71 -18.65
N ALA A 190 0.09 -8.95 -19.57
CA ALA A 190 0.14 -8.36 -20.91
C ALA A 190 0.08 -6.82 -20.87
N LEU A 191 -0.78 -6.26 -20.02
CA LEU A 191 -0.88 -4.82 -19.78
C LEU A 191 0.42 -4.27 -19.20
N LEU A 192 0.98 -4.93 -18.17
CA LEU A 192 2.25 -4.56 -17.55
C LEU A 192 3.40 -4.58 -18.56
N SER A 193 3.45 -5.54 -19.50
CA SER A 193 4.42 -5.56 -20.60
C SER A 193 4.36 -4.28 -21.43
N GLY A 194 3.16 -3.84 -21.81
CA GLY A 194 2.94 -2.60 -22.56
C GLY A 194 3.33 -1.34 -21.78
N ILE A 195 3.03 -1.30 -20.47
CA ILE A 195 3.41 -0.20 -19.58
C ILE A 195 4.93 -0.13 -19.44
N VAL A 196 5.59 -1.25 -19.16
CA VAL A 196 7.05 -1.32 -19.00
C VAL A 196 7.77 -0.91 -20.28
N ALA A 197 7.20 -1.20 -21.44
CA ALA A 197 7.74 -0.74 -22.72
C ALA A 197 7.81 0.79 -22.85
N ASN A 198 6.98 1.52 -22.08
CA ASN A 198 6.94 2.99 -22.07
C ASN A 198 7.80 3.62 -20.97
N THR A 199 8.42 2.83 -20.10
CA THR A 199 8.78 3.23 -18.75
C THR A 199 10.29 3.20 -18.51
N ARG A 200 10.78 4.14 -17.68
CA ARG A 200 12.04 3.95 -16.92
C ARG A 200 11.71 3.20 -15.63
N LEU A 201 12.37 2.07 -15.37
CA LEU A 201 12.27 1.36 -14.11
C LEU A 201 13.07 2.06 -13.00
N VAL A 202 12.51 2.09 -11.78
CA VAL A 202 13.07 2.78 -10.61
C VAL A 202 13.31 1.78 -9.48
N GLU A 203 14.56 1.73 -9.00
CA GLU A 203 15.01 0.79 -7.96
C GLU A 203 14.94 1.36 -6.54
N SER A 204 14.83 2.67 -6.40
CA SER A 204 14.88 3.39 -5.13
C SER A 204 13.49 3.74 -4.62
N GLY A 205 13.37 3.95 -3.30
CA GLY A 205 12.13 4.07 -2.54
C GLY A 205 11.10 5.10 -3.04
N ALA A 206 9.99 5.20 -2.30
CA ALA A 206 8.79 5.95 -2.71
C ALA A 206 9.04 7.45 -2.99
N THR A 207 9.92 8.10 -2.24
CA THR A 207 10.30 9.50 -2.45
C THR A 207 10.97 9.74 -3.79
N PHE A 208 11.82 8.83 -4.26
CA PHE A 208 12.46 8.94 -5.58
C PHE A 208 11.46 8.93 -6.73
N ILE A 209 10.33 8.25 -6.57
CA ILE A 209 9.27 8.25 -7.59
C ILE A 209 8.68 9.65 -7.74
N THR A 210 8.33 10.30 -6.63
CA THR A 210 7.80 11.67 -6.63
C THR A 210 8.83 12.69 -7.08
N ASP A 211 10.10 12.49 -6.74
CA ASP A 211 11.20 13.39 -7.14
C ASP A 211 11.45 13.34 -8.65
N ILE A 212 11.44 12.16 -9.27
CA ILE A 212 11.57 12.00 -10.73
C ILE A 212 10.46 12.73 -11.48
N VAL A 213 9.22 12.66 -10.96
CA VAL A 213 8.08 13.34 -11.59
C VAL A 213 8.10 14.83 -11.26
N GLY A 214 8.40 15.21 -10.03
CA GLY A 214 8.48 16.60 -9.58
C GLY A 214 9.56 17.40 -10.29
N SER A 215 10.72 16.80 -10.54
CA SER A 215 11.81 17.42 -11.30
C SER A 215 11.54 17.53 -12.81
N GLY A 216 10.51 16.84 -13.31
CA GLY A 216 10.23 16.77 -14.75
C GLY A 216 11.17 15.86 -15.53
N GLU A 217 11.88 14.94 -14.87
CA GLU A 217 12.66 13.89 -15.56
C GLU A 217 11.71 12.91 -16.29
N ARG A 218 10.56 12.62 -15.67
CA ARG A 218 9.40 11.93 -16.26
C ARG A 218 8.12 12.69 -15.85
N GLY A 219 7.07 12.54 -16.64
CA GLY A 219 5.82 13.26 -16.39
C GLY A 219 4.83 12.52 -15.49
N ILE A 220 4.92 11.19 -15.43
CA ILE A 220 3.94 10.34 -14.77
C ILE A 220 4.65 9.17 -14.09
N ALA A 221 4.18 8.80 -12.89
CA ALA A 221 4.58 7.56 -12.23
C ALA A 221 3.43 6.97 -11.40
N PRO A 222 3.19 5.65 -11.47
CA PRO A 222 2.38 4.96 -10.47
C PRO A 222 2.95 5.15 -9.07
N SER A 223 2.07 5.52 -8.14
CA SER A 223 2.43 5.86 -6.76
C SER A 223 1.24 5.58 -5.81
N ILE A 224 1.40 5.99 -4.58
CA ILE A 224 0.36 5.97 -3.56
C ILE A 224 0.05 7.42 -3.13
N ASP A 225 -1.19 7.72 -2.82
CA ASP A 225 -1.72 9.09 -2.64
C ASP A 225 -0.94 9.92 -1.61
N PHE A 226 -0.70 9.38 -0.42
CA PHE A 226 -0.06 10.14 0.66
C PHE A 226 1.41 10.49 0.39
N PHE A 227 2.15 9.68 -0.39
CA PHE A 227 3.52 10.04 -0.79
C PHE A 227 3.52 11.25 -1.72
N THR A 228 2.60 11.24 -2.71
CA THR A 228 2.45 12.39 -3.61
C THR A 228 1.94 13.62 -2.87
N ALA A 229 0.98 13.44 -1.93
CA ALA A 229 0.49 14.53 -1.10
C ALA A 229 1.58 15.15 -0.22
N SER A 230 2.48 14.33 0.34
CA SER A 230 3.66 14.81 1.08
C SER A 230 4.62 15.61 0.19
N ALA A 231 4.91 15.13 -1.02
CA ALA A 231 5.75 15.84 -1.98
C ALA A 231 5.13 17.20 -2.38
N ILE A 232 3.80 17.26 -2.60
CA ILE A 232 3.06 18.50 -2.89
C ILE A 232 3.17 19.48 -1.71
N ALA A 233 3.05 19.00 -0.46
CA ALA A 233 3.20 19.85 0.73
C ALA A 233 4.60 20.46 0.85
N ASN A 234 5.61 19.76 0.32
CA ASN A 234 6.99 20.23 0.24
C ASN A 234 7.29 21.04 -1.04
N GLY A 235 6.25 21.45 -1.78
CA GLY A 235 6.38 22.36 -2.93
C GLY A 235 6.61 21.67 -4.28
N ALA A 236 6.52 20.34 -4.38
CA ALA A 236 6.63 19.66 -5.67
C ALA A 236 5.43 20.00 -6.59
N PRO A 237 5.65 20.30 -7.89
CA PRO A 237 4.59 20.65 -8.83
C PRO A 237 3.87 19.38 -9.31
N LEU A 238 3.21 18.71 -8.39
CA LEU A 238 2.57 17.41 -8.63
C LEU A 238 1.05 17.48 -8.43
N ARG A 239 0.37 16.56 -9.09
CA ARG A 239 -1.03 16.21 -8.84
C ARG A 239 -1.12 14.69 -8.71
N PHE A 240 -1.99 14.20 -7.80
CA PHE A 240 -2.30 12.78 -7.71
C PHE A 240 -3.62 12.48 -8.40
N ILE A 241 -3.64 11.42 -9.20
CA ILE A 241 -4.83 10.91 -9.88
C ILE A 241 -5.05 9.48 -9.39
N HIS A 242 -6.16 9.23 -8.71
CA HIS A 242 -6.56 7.87 -8.37
C HIS A 242 -6.88 7.10 -9.65
N SER A 243 -6.39 5.85 -9.75
CA SER A 243 -6.72 5.00 -10.90
C SER A 243 -8.19 4.56 -10.86
N GLN A 244 -8.78 4.33 -12.02
CA GLN A 244 -10.17 3.87 -12.11
C GLN A 244 -10.24 2.43 -12.66
N PRO A 245 -10.79 1.46 -11.86
CA PRO A 245 -11.09 1.55 -10.43
C PRO A 245 -9.84 1.71 -9.57
N THR A 246 -9.99 2.33 -8.39
CA THR A 246 -8.92 2.49 -7.42
C THR A 246 -8.74 1.22 -6.59
N ALA A 247 -7.49 0.80 -6.37
CA ALA A 247 -7.13 -0.17 -5.35
C ALA A 247 -6.55 0.54 -4.12
N TYR A 248 -6.72 -0.04 -2.94
CA TYR A 248 -6.30 0.58 -1.69
C TYR A 248 -5.34 -0.31 -0.91
N SER A 249 -4.40 0.33 -0.21
CA SER A 249 -3.55 -0.27 0.81
C SER A 249 -4.14 0.04 2.18
N PRO A 250 -4.75 -0.94 2.88
CA PRO A 250 -5.34 -0.72 4.20
C PRO A 250 -4.29 -0.76 5.30
N ALA A 251 -4.50 0.05 6.34
CA ALA A 251 -3.82 -0.10 7.61
C ALA A 251 -4.78 -0.65 8.66
N HIS A 252 -4.25 -1.34 9.66
CA HIS A 252 -5.03 -2.12 10.60
C HIS A 252 -4.63 -1.84 12.05
N ILE A 253 -5.53 -2.18 12.96
CA ILE A 253 -5.32 -2.12 14.41
C ILE A 253 -5.77 -3.42 15.07
N ALA A 254 -5.00 -3.90 16.06
CA ALA A 254 -5.32 -5.07 16.88
C ALA A 254 -4.88 -4.86 18.32
N ILE A 255 -5.56 -5.54 19.25
CA ILE A 255 -5.19 -5.60 20.68
C ILE A 255 -4.40 -6.86 20.92
N ALA A 256 -3.21 -6.71 21.52
CA ALA A 256 -2.33 -7.83 21.87
C ALA A 256 -3.00 -8.79 22.86
N LYS A 257 -2.85 -10.10 22.63
CA LYS A 257 -3.41 -11.14 23.52
C LYS A 257 -2.90 -11.01 24.95
N ALA A 258 -1.63 -10.63 25.10
CA ALA A 258 -0.95 -10.52 26.38
C ALA A 258 -1.17 -9.16 27.09
N SER A 259 -1.91 -8.22 26.47
CA SER A 259 -2.19 -6.91 27.07
C SER A 259 -2.81 -7.03 28.45
N GLN A 260 -2.24 -6.31 29.42
CA GLN A 260 -2.79 -6.18 30.78
C GLN A 260 -3.73 -4.95 30.89
N HIS A 261 -3.78 -4.10 29.87
CA HIS A 261 -4.53 -2.85 29.77
C HIS A 261 -5.65 -2.94 28.71
N SER A 262 -6.38 -4.07 28.68
CA SER A 262 -7.35 -4.37 27.63
C SER A 262 -8.48 -3.33 27.51
N ASP A 263 -8.88 -2.69 28.61
CA ASP A 263 -9.93 -1.66 28.58
C ASP A 263 -9.40 -0.35 28.00
N ALA A 264 -8.21 0.09 28.41
CA ALA A 264 -7.54 1.24 27.80
C ALA A 264 -7.25 1.00 26.31
N ALA A 265 -6.83 -0.22 25.93
CA ALA A 265 -6.61 -0.61 24.55
C ALA A 265 -7.91 -0.53 23.71
N ARG A 266 -9.06 -1.00 24.25
CA ARG A 266 -10.36 -0.84 23.57
C ARG A 266 -10.79 0.61 23.43
N ARG A 267 -10.56 1.45 24.45
CA ARG A 267 -10.82 2.90 24.36
C ARG A 267 -9.99 3.53 23.24
N PHE A 268 -8.72 3.17 23.12
CA PHE A 268 -7.85 3.67 22.06
C PHE A 268 -8.33 3.21 20.68
N VAL A 269 -8.64 1.93 20.49
CA VAL A 269 -9.17 1.40 19.23
C VAL A 269 -10.49 2.09 18.87
N ASN A 270 -11.42 2.22 19.80
CA ASN A 270 -12.69 2.93 19.57
C ASN A 270 -12.48 4.41 19.25
N PHE A 271 -11.50 5.07 19.87
CA PHE A 271 -11.16 6.45 19.55
C PHE A 271 -10.64 6.59 18.11
N ILE A 272 -9.68 5.74 17.71
CA ILE A 272 -9.16 5.72 16.33
C ILE A 272 -10.30 5.55 15.29
N LEU A 273 -11.29 4.71 15.61
CA LEU A 273 -12.42 4.40 14.73
C LEU A 273 -13.60 5.37 14.88
N SER A 274 -13.58 6.24 15.89
CA SER A 274 -14.64 7.25 16.11
C SER A 274 -14.64 8.30 15.00
N GLU A 275 -15.72 9.07 14.87
CA GLU A 275 -15.76 10.20 13.94
C GLU A 275 -14.63 11.19 14.20
N THR A 276 -14.34 11.49 15.48
CA THR A 276 -13.26 12.39 15.87
C THR A 276 -11.90 11.86 15.44
N GLY A 277 -11.58 10.59 15.74
CA GLY A 277 -10.32 9.97 15.34
C GLY A 277 -10.19 9.85 13.82
N GLN A 278 -11.26 9.51 13.13
CA GLN A 278 -11.26 9.37 11.66
C GLN A 278 -11.12 10.72 10.94
N LYS A 279 -11.68 11.81 11.48
CA LYS A 279 -11.52 13.17 10.92
C LYS A 279 -10.08 13.68 11.03
N LEU A 280 -9.28 13.19 11.99
CA LEU A 280 -7.84 13.53 12.06
C LEU A 280 -7.09 13.12 10.79
N LEU A 281 -7.53 12.07 10.09
CA LEU A 281 -6.92 11.60 8.85
C LEU A 281 -6.97 12.62 7.72
N PHE A 282 -7.93 13.55 7.74
CA PHE A 282 -8.00 14.66 6.79
C PHE A 282 -6.94 15.75 7.02
N HIS A 283 -6.24 15.71 8.17
CA HIS A 283 -5.26 16.75 8.48
C HIS A 283 -4.16 16.83 7.41
N PRO A 284 -3.69 18.04 7.04
CA PRO A 284 -2.66 18.23 6.01
C PRO A 284 -1.36 17.46 6.21
N ASP A 285 -1.01 17.12 7.45
CA ASP A 285 0.21 16.34 7.75
C ASP A 285 -0.03 14.83 7.67
N ILE A 286 -1.29 14.36 7.63
CA ILE A 286 -1.65 12.93 7.61
C ILE A 286 -2.12 12.49 6.22
N ARG A 287 -3.16 13.15 5.70
CA ARG A 287 -3.71 12.97 4.34
C ARG A 287 -3.97 11.52 3.96
N LYS A 288 -4.64 10.77 4.83
CA LYS A 288 -5.05 9.39 4.58
C LYS A 288 -6.55 9.28 4.47
N LEU A 289 -7.04 8.20 3.88
CA LEU A 289 -8.45 7.97 3.62
C LEU A 289 -9.10 7.28 4.83
N PRO A 290 -10.04 7.93 5.54
CA PRO A 290 -10.80 7.30 6.62
C PRO A 290 -11.49 6.01 6.21
N ALA A 291 -11.55 5.03 7.14
CA ALA A 291 -12.31 3.79 6.95
C ALA A 291 -13.81 3.96 7.30
N ARG A 292 -14.21 5.07 7.92
CA ARG A 292 -15.60 5.38 8.28
C ARG A 292 -16.25 6.26 7.21
N ALA A 293 -17.21 5.72 6.47
CA ALA A 293 -17.88 6.41 5.38
C ALA A 293 -18.56 7.73 5.79
N ALA A 294 -19.17 7.76 6.99
CA ALA A 294 -19.94 8.93 7.45
C ALA A 294 -19.11 10.21 7.56
N VAL A 295 -17.80 10.13 7.85
CA VAL A 295 -16.95 11.32 8.03
C VAL A 295 -16.69 12.07 6.72
N TYR A 296 -16.93 11.45 5.57
CA TYR A 296 -16.74 12.11 4.27
C TYR A 296 -17.78 13.18 3.98
N ALA A 297 -18.88 13.25 4.74
CA ALA A 297 -19.80 14.38 4.69
C ALA A 297 -19.12 15.70 5.10
N ASP A 298 -18.12 15.62 5.98
CA ASP A 298 -17.35 16.77 6.50
C ASP A 298 -15.94 16.87 5.88
N LYS A 299 -15.68 16.16 4.78
CA LYS A 299 -14.36 16.16 4.14
C LYS A 299 -13.96 17.54 3.63
N PRO A 300 -12.66 17.93 3.70
CA PRO A 300 -12.20 19.21 3.17
C PRO A 300 -12.34 19.28 1.64
N GLY A 301 -13.00 20.30 1.12
CA GLY A 301 -13.04 20.64 -0.31
C GLY A 301 -13.24 19.44 -1.24
N ASN A 302 -12.29 19.23 -2.12
CA ASN A 302 -12.27 18.12 -3.10
C ASN A 302 -11.52 16.88 -2.62
N TYR A 303 -11.45 16.63 -1.31
CA TYR A 303 -10.82 15.43 -0.77
C TYR A 303 -11.45 14.17 -1.37
N PHE A 304 -10.63 13.21 -1.76
CA PHE A 304 -11.09 11.99 -2.42
C PHE A 304 -11.95 11.15 -1.47
N ASP A 305 -13.07 10.63 -1.98
CA ASP A 305 -14.01 9.78 -1.24
C ASP A 305 -14.00 8.37 -1.84
N PRO A 306 -13.36 7.39 -1.16
CA PRO A 306 -13.26 6.02 -1.66
C PRO A 306 -14.60 5.28 -1.70
N PHE A 307 -15.57 5.68 -0.86
CA PHE A 307 -16.88 5.05 -0.86
C PHE A 307 -17.73 5.53 -2.03
N ALA A 308 -17.71 6.84 -2.34
CA ALA A 308 -18.36 7.38 -3.52
C ALA A 308 -17.73 6.83 -4.81
N GLU A 309 -16.39 6.80 -4.89
CA GLU A 309 -15.68 6.22 -6.03
C GLU A 309 -16.01 4.73 -6.22
N SER A 310 -16.05 3.95 -5.13
CA SER A 310 -16.39 2.52 -5.20
C SER A 310 -17.83 2.24 -5.62
N ALA A 311 -18.73 3.19 -5.48
CA ALA A 311 -20.11 3.06 -5.97
C ALA A 311 -20.17 3.15 -7.50
N GLU A 312 -19.29 3.96 -8.12
CA GLU A 312 -19.20 4.13 -9.58
C GLU A 312 -18.24 3.11 -10.21
N HIS A 313 -17.10 2.87 -9.55
CA HIS A 313 -16.03 1.97 -10.00
C HIS A 313 -15.69 0.96 -8.88
N PRO A 314 -16.41 -0.16 -8.78
CA PRO A 314 -16.27 -1.11 -7.67
C PRO A 314 -14.84 -1.61 -7.48
N VAL A 315 -14.36 -1.59 -6.23
CA VAL A 315 -13.04 -2.12 -5.86
C VAL A 315 -13.03 -3.63 -6.06
N VAL A 316 -12.12 -4.13 -6.89
CA VAL A 316 -11.91 -5.57 -7.14
C VAL A 316 -10.71 -6.13 -6.39
N TYR A 317 -9.86 -5.27 -5.86
CA TYR A 317 -8.63 -5.66 -5.17
C TYR A 317 -8.91 -6.15 -3.75
N ASP A 318 -8.46 -7.37 -3.47
CA ASP A 318 -8.42 -7.97 -2.13
C ASP A 318 -6.96 -8.19 -1.71
N PRO A 319 -6.46 -7.46 -0.69
CA PRO A 319 -5.10 -7.61 -0.20
C PRO A 319 -4.82 -8.98 0.43
N ASN A 320 -5.84 -9.70 0.94
CA ASN A 320 -5.67 -11.06 1.46
C ASN A 320 -5.33 -12.05 0.34
N ARG A 321 -5.94 -11.89 -0.84
CA ARG A 321 -5.62 -12.68 -2.02
C ARG A 321 -4.23 -12.34 -2.58
N ALA A 322 -3.80 -11.09 -2.45
CA ALA A 322 -2.50 -10.62 -2.92
C ALA A 322 -1.33 -11.25 -2.15
N LEU A 323 -1.40 -11.21 -0.80
CA LEU A 323 -0.27 -11.51 0.08
C LEU A 323 0.48 -12.81 -0.22
N PRO A 324 -0.17 -13.97 -0.46
CA PRO A 324 0.53 -15.23 -0.68
C PRO A 324 1.38 -15.22 -1.95
N ARG A 325 1.02 -14.42 -2.96
CA ARG A 325 1.68 -14.45 -4.28
C ARG A 325 2.60 -13.25 -4.55
N LEU A 326 2.75 -12.29 -3.62
CA LEU A 326 3.59 -11.11 -3.84
C LEU A 326 5.04 -11.47 -4.17
N ALA A 327 5.64 -12.44 -3.46
CA ALA A 327 7.01 -12.86 -3.70
C ALA A 327 7.18 -13.52 -5.09
N LEU A 328 6.21 -14.34 -5.50
CA LEU A 328 6.13 -14.92 -6.84
C LEU A 328 6.00 -13.83 -7.91
N ASN A 329 5.08 -12.86 -7.72
CA ASN A 329 4.87 -11.77 -8.66
C ASN A 329 6.12 -10.91 -8.82
N ASN A 330 6.85 -10.64 -7.73
CA ASN A 330 8.11 -9.91 -7.78
C ASN A 330 9.15 -10.65 -8.63
N ALA A 331 9.29 -11.96 -8.43
CA ALA A 331 10.20 -12.78 -9.23
C ALA A 331 9.81 -12.80 -10.72
N LEU A 332 8.51 -12.94 -11.02
CA LEU A 332 8.01 -12.89 -12.39
C LEU A 332 8.27 -11.52 -13.04
N PHE A 333 8.02 -10.42 -12.33
CA PHE A 333 8.28 -9.07 -12.83
C PHE A 333 9.76 -8.89 -13.19
N ASP A 334 10.66 -9.34 -12.32
CA ASP A 334 12.10 -9.25 -12.57
C ASP A 334 12.50 -10.08 -13.80
N ARG A 335 12.00 -11.32 -13.93
CA ARG A 335 12.33 -12.19 -15.08
C ARG A 335 11.73 -11.71 -16.38
N LEU A 336 10.49 -11.21 -16.35
CA LEU A 336 9.81 -10.71 -17.54
C LEU A 336 10.37 -9.37 -18.01
N PHE A 337 10.67 -8.45 -17.09
CA PHE A 337 10.88 -7.04 -17.41
C PHE A 337 12.23 -6.50 -16.96
N THR A 338 12.58 -6.60 -15.67
CA THR A 338 13.80 -5.96 -15.13
C THR A 338 15.04 -6.48 -15.83
N ASP A 339 15.17 -7.79 -15.98
CA ASP A 339 16.34 -8.43 -16.59
C ASP A 339 16.51 -8.12 -18.09
N ARG A 340 15.43 -7.71 -18.78
CA ARG A 340 15.36 -7.62 -20.24
C ARG A 340 14.77 -6.31 -20.74
N LEU A 341 14.77 -5.29 -19.91
CA LEU A 341 14.08 -4.01 -20.18
C LEU A 341 14.39 -3.47 -21.58
N GLN A 342 15.65 -3.33 -21.93
CA GLN A 342 16.05 -2.74 -23.21
C GLN A 342 15.58 -3.59 -24.41
N ARG A 343 15.67 -4.92 -24.28
CA ARG A 343 15.22 -5.85 -25.35
C ARG A 343 13.70 -5.75 -25.53
N LEU A 344 12.94 -5.76 -24.43
CA LEU A 344 11.48 -5.60 -24.47
C LEU A 344 11.08 -4.27 -25.09
N GLN A 345 11.70 -3.16 -24.69
CA GLN A 345 11.41 -1.83 -25.22
C GLN A 345 11.68 -1.75 -26.73
N ASN A 346 12.80 -2.28 -27.21
CA ASN A 346 13.14 -2.31 -28.61
C ASN A 346 12.12 -3.13 -29.43
N LEU A 347 11.70 -4.28 -28.93
CA LEU A 347 10.70 -5.14 -29.58
C LEU A 347 9.34 -4.46 -29.67
N TRP A 348 8.87 -3.83 -28.58
CA TRP A 348 7.63 -3.05 -28.60
C TRP A 348 7.71 -1.85 -29.56
N GLN A 349 8.84 -1.16 -29.61
CA GLN A 349 9.04 -0.03 -30.52
C GLN A 349 8.94 -0.48 -31.98
N GLN A 350 9.59 -1.58 -32.35
CA GLN A 350 9.51 -2.16 -33.70
C GLN A 350 8.08 -2.63 -34.02
N LEU A 351 7.43 -3.36 -33.09
CA LEU A 351 6.04 -3.79 -33.27
C LEU A 351 5.13 -2.60 -33.57
N ARG A 352 5.20 -1.53 -32.76
CA ARG A 352 4.39 -0.32 -32.93
C ARG A 352 4.67 0.39 -34.26
N LYS A 353 5.93 0.42 -34.68
CA LYS A 353 6.32 0.99 -35.99
C LYS A 353 5.62 0.23 -37.13
N HIS A 354 5.67 -1.10 -37.12
CA HIS A 354 5.01 -1.91 -38.15
C HIS A 354 3.48 -1.82 -38.09
N GLN A 355 2.89 -1.75 -36.89
CA GLN A 355 1.42 -1.60 -36.75
C GLN A 355 0.87 -0.34 -37.39
N ARG A 356 1.61 0.78 -37.40
CA ARG A 356 1.16 2.04 -38.04
C ARG A 356 0.96 1.93 -39.56
N PHE A 357 1.67 1.04 -40.22
CA PHE A 357 1.69 0.89 -41.66
C PHE A 357 1.32 -0.53 -42.10
N ALA A 358 0.66 -1.29 -41.24
CA ALA A 358 0.36 -2.69 -41.45
C ALA A 358 -0.55 -2.90 -42.65
N LYS A 359 -0.15 -3.80 -43.54
CA LYS A 359 -1.01 -4.37 -44.58
C LYS A 359 -1.84 -5.52 -44.01
N THR A 360 -2.95 -5.85 -44.68
CA THR A 360 -3.88 -6.89 -44.20
C THR A 360 -3.20 -8.25 -44.00
N ASP A 361 -2.27 -8.62 -44.89
CA ASP A 361 -1.49 -9.86 -44.82
C ASP A 361 -0.46 -9.91 -43.68
N GLN A 362 -0.18 -8.79 -43.04
CA GLN A 362 0.77 -8.68 -41.91
C GLN A 362 0.09 -8.74 -40.56
N VAL A 363 -1.23 -8.55 -40.48
CA VAL A 363 -1.97 -8.41 -39.21
C VAL A 363 -1.80 -9.63 -38.28
N GLU A 364 -1.94 -10.84 -38.85
CA GLU A 364 -1.79 -12.08 -38.08
C GLU A 364 -0.39 -12.19 -37.43
N ARG A 365 0.65 -11.86 -38.22
CA ARG A 365 2.04 -11.87 -37.74
C ARG A 365 2.27 -10.84 -36.62
N LEU A 366 1.73 -9.63 -36.76
CA LEU A 366 1.81 -8.60 -35.71
C LEU A 366 1.08 -9.00 -34.43
N LEU A 367 -0.07 -9.66 -34.55
CA LEU A 367 -0.77 -10.25 -33.38
C LEU A 367 0.07 -11.35 -32.73
N LYS A 368 0.73 -12.21 -33.51
CA LYS A 368 1.63 -13.24 -32.98
C LYS A 368 2.82 -12.64 -32.25
N ILE A 369 3.46 -11.61 -32.79
CA ILE A 369 4.54 -10.88 -32.12
C ILE A 369 4.05 -10.32 -30.79
N ARG A 370 2.92 -9.62 -30.79
CA ARG A 370 2.33 -9.09 -29.56
C ARG A 370 2.11 -10.20 -28.52
N GLN A 371 1.56 -11.34 -28.93
CA GLN A 371 1.35 -12.49 -28.06
C GLN A 371 2.65 -12.97 -27.41
N LEU A 372 3.75 -13.06 -28.20
CA LEU A 372 5.06 -13.45 -27.68
C LEU A 372 5.63 -12.48 -26.65
N LEU A 373 5.39 -11.17 -26.82
CA LEU A 373 5.85 -10.11 -25.90
C LEU A 373 5.02 -10.02 -24.61
N THR A 374 3.79 -10.54 -24.62
CA THR A 374 2.85 -10.37 -23.50
C THR A 374 2.58 -11.66 -22.73
N ALA A 375 3.02 -12.82 -23.23
CA ALA A 375 2.80 -14.10 -22.56
C ALA A 375 3.60 -14.18 -21.25
N VAL A 376 3.00 -14.83 -20.25
CA VAL A 376 3.63 -15.14 -18.96
C VAL A 376 3.99 -16.64 -18.88
N PRO A 377 5.14 -17.00 -18.28
CA PRO A 377 5.62 -18.40 -18.30
C PRO A 377 4.92 -19.34 -17.30
N ILE A 378 3.96 -18.85 -16.56
CA ILE A 378 3.19 -19.60 -15.56
C ILE A 378 1.73 -19.15 -15.63
N ASN A 379 0.81 -20.11 -15.69
CA ASN A 379 -0.62 -19.81 -15.77
C ASN A 379 -1.24 -19.51 -14.38
N THR A 380 -2.48 -19.03 -14.35
CA THR A 380 -3.20 -18.66 -13.12
C THR A 380 -3.25 -19.81 -12.12
N ALA A 381 -3.56 -21.04 -12.56
CA ALA A 381 -3.70 -22.19 -11.67
C ALA A 381 -2.38 -22.53 -10.97
N GLN A 382 -1.26 -22.46 -11.70
CA GLN A 382 0.08 -22.65 -11.14
C GLN A 382 0.44 -21.53 -10.17
N ALA A 383 0.15 -20.27 -10.50
CA ALA A 383 0.44 -19.11 -9.66
C ALA A 383 -0.40 -19.09 -8.37
N GLU A 384 -1.60 -19.67 -8.39
CA GLU A 384 -2.47 -19.80 -7.22
C GLU A 384 -2.18 -21.07 -6.39
N THR A 385 -1.25 -21.93 -6.82
CA THR A 385 -0.86 -23.13 -6.08
C THR A 385 -0.06 -22.76 -4.83
N PRO A 386 -0.52 -23.10 -3.61
CA PRO A 386 0.15 -22.70 -2.36
C PRO A 386 1.61 -23.13 -2.28
N SER A 387 1.97 -24.33 -2.76
CA SER A 387 3.35 -24.80 -2.75
C SER A 387 4.27 -23.98 -3.67
N VAL A 388 3.76 -23.48 -4.78
CA VAL A 388 4.52 -22.57 -5.68
C VAL A 388 4.74 -21.22 -5.02
N GLN A 389 3.70 -20.65 -4.41
CA GLN A 389 3.81 -19.38 -3.67
C GLN A 389 4.78 -19.49 -2.50
N GLN A 390 4.74 -20.61 -1.76
CA GLN A 390 5.59 -20.86 -0.61
C GLN A 390 7.08 -20.93 -0.99
N ILE A 391 7.43 -21.51 -2.14
CA ILE A 391 8.81 -21.54 -2.66
C ILE A 391 9.39 -20.11 -2.69
N PHE A 392 8.67 -19.14 -3.23
CA PHE A 392 9.15 -17.75 -3.33
C PHE A 392 9.09 -17.01 -2.00
N THR A 393 8.15 -17.34 -1.14
CA THR A 393 8.02 -16.73 0.19
C THR A 393 9.17 -17.13 1.10
N ASP A 394 9.54 -18.40 1.10
CA ASP A 394 10.54 -18.97 2.01
C ASP A 394 11.97 -18.96 1.46
N ARG A 395 12.17 -18.51 0.21
CA ARG A 395 13.48 -18.54 -0.47
C ARG A 395 14.63 -17.91 0.31
N SER A 396 14.34 -16.90 1.14
CA SER A 396 15.38 -16.23 1.96
C SER A 396 15.76 -16.97 3.23
N THR A 397 14.97 -17.95 3.66
CA THR A 397 15.11 -18.67 4.93
C THR A 397 15.31 -20.16 4.76
N ASP A 398 14.91 -20.73 3.62
CA ASP A 398 15.04 -22.16 3.31
C ASP A 398 15.87 -22.37 2.01
N LYS A 399 17.01 -23.06 2.13
CA LYS A 399 17.89 -23.38 0.99
C LYS A 399 17.23 -24.27 -0.07
N LYS A 400 16.26 -25.13 0.31
CA LYS A 400 15.53 -25.96 -0.66
C LYS A 400 14.54 -25.10 -1.45
N ALA A 401 13.86 -24.17 -0.77
CA ALA A 401 12.98 -23.21 -1.41
C ALA A 401 13.77 -22.28 -2.36
N GLU A 402 14.95 -21.81 -1.94
CA GLU A 402 15.81 -21.01 -2.81
C GLU A 402 16.25 -21.77 -4.07
N ALA A 403 16.70 -23.01 -3.93
CA ALA A 403 17.09 -23.85 -5.09
C ALA A 403 15.90 -24.10 -6.04
N ALA A 404 14.71 -24.37 -5.50
CA ALA A 404 13.49 -24.55 -6.29
C ALA A 404 13.07 -23.25 -7.01
N ALA A 405 13.15 -22.11 -6.33
CA ALA A 405 12.88 -20.80 -6.93
C ALA A 405 13.83 -20.50 -8.09
N GLN A 406 15.13 -20.74 -7.91
CA GLN A 406 16.16 -20.55 -8.95
C GLN A 406 15.91 -21.46 -10.16
N ALA A 407 15.51 -22.71 -9.94
CA ALA A 407 15.18 -23.64 -11.04
C ALA A 407 13.97 -23.15 -11.86
N LEU A 408 12.91 -22.69 -11.19
CA LEU A 408 11.74 -22.10 -11.86
C LEU A 408 12.12 -20.82 -12.63
N GLU A 409 12.84 -19.92 -12.00
CA GLU A 409 13.30 -18.69 -12.64
C GLU A 409 14.19 -18.95 -13.86
N GLN A 410 15.04 -19.99 -13.82
CA GLN A 410 15.87 -20.37 -14.96
C GLN A 410 15.02 -20.93 -16.12
N ALA A 411 14.01 -21.73 -15.82
CA ALA A 411 13.07 -22.21 -16.83
C ALA A 411 12.32 -21.04 -17.50
N TRP A 412 11.85 -20.08 -16.69
CA TRP A 412 11.19 -18.87 -17.22
C TRP A 412 12.12 -18.02 -18.08
N ARG A 413 13.39 -17.83 -17.67
CA ARG A 413 14.38 -17.11 -18.48
C ARG A 413 14.53 -17.75 -19.87
N ASN A 414 14.69 -19.05 -19.92
CA ASN A 414 14.88 -19.79 -21.18
C ASN A 414 13.66 -19.64 -22.09
N GLU A 415 12.45 -19.76 -21.52
CA GLU A 415 11.20 -19.59 -22.27
C GLU A 415 11.01 -18.17 -22.80
N ILE A 416 11.24 -17.16 -21.95
CA ILE A 416 11.12 -15.74 -22.34
C ILE A 416 12.13 -15.39 -23.44
N ASP A 417 13.37 -15.86 -23.33
CA ASP A 417 14.42 -15.61 -24.32
C ASP A 417 14.10 -16.27 -25.66
N SER A 418 13.54 -17.49 -25.67
CA SER A 418 13.04 -18.14 -26.88
C SER A 418 11.93 -17.32 -27.53
N ARG A 419 10.93 -16.90 -26.77
CA ARG A 419 9.81 -16.09 -27.29
C ARG A 419 10.26 -14.75 -27.87
N TYR A 420 11.22 -14.08 -27.23
CA TYR A 420 11.75 -12.81 -27.74
C TYR A 420 12.55 -13.02 -29.03
N SER A 421 13.30 -14.13 -29.15
CA SER A 421 14.00 -14.49 -30.38
C SER A 421 13.02 -14.79 -31.53
N ASP A 422 11.90 -15.48 -31.23
CA ASP A 422 10.84 -15.71 -32.21
C ASP A 422 10.18 -14.38 -32.66
N ALA A 423 9.94 -13.46 -31.73
CA ALA A 423 9.41 -12.13 -32.05
C ALA A 423 10.37 -11.32 -32.93
N GLU A 424 11.68 -11.36 -32.65
CA GLU A 424 12.73 -10.75 -33.49
C GLU A 424 12.74 -11.32 -34.88
N ASN A 425 12.64 -12.63 -35.02
CA ASN A 425 12.61 -13.31 -36.35
C ASN A 425 11.36 -12.94 -37.13
N LEU A 426 10.19 -12.86 -36.49
CA LEU A 426 8.96 -12.42 -37.13
C LEU A 426 9.00 -10.94 -37.54
N LEU A 427 9.62 -10.08 -36.75
CA LEU A 427 9.81 -8.65 -37.09
C LEU A 427 10.70 -8.48 -38.31
N LYS A 428 11.82 -9.21 -38.42
CA LYS A 428 12.70 -9.22 -39.60
C LYS A 428 11.97 -9.60 -40.86
N GLN A 429 10.99 -10.50 -40.81
CA GLN A 429 10.17 -10.89 -41.95
C GLN A 429 9.14 -9.83 -42.40
N LEU A 430 8.94 -8.77 -41.60
CA LEU A 430 8.10 -7.61 -41.92
C LEU A 430 8.90 -6.47 -42.55
N GLU A 431 10.22 -6.53 -42.48
CA GLU A 431 11.09 -5.59 -43.21
C GLU A 431 11.00 -5.83 -44.71
N PRO A 432 11.04 -4.78 -45.56
CA PRO A 432 10.90 -4.89 -46.99
C PRO A 432 12.08 -5.62 -47.65
#